data_34c289fe89df0728a46470d5b2b5e044
#
_entry.id   34c289fe89df0728a46470d5b2b5e044
#
_cell.length_a   1.000
_cell.length_b   1.000
_cell.length_c   1.000
_cell.angle_alpha   90.00
_cell.angle_beta   90.00
_cell.angle_gamma   90.00
#
_symmetry.space_group_name_H-M   'P 1'
#
loop_
_entity.id
_entity.type
_entity.pdbx_description
1 polymer ?
#
loop_
_entity_poly.entity_id
_entity_poly.type
_entity_poly.pdbx_seq_one_letter_code
_entity_poly.pdbx_strand_id
1 'polypeptide(L)'
;SAASGPAVYQRKEHYRIYRTMITHDTKIRVWYKHTDQMGFVHHSNYICYYEEARSDLMRSMGLSYADMERKGIIMPILEVQSVYKRPAFFDDCLTVRILLREMPTARIRFEYEVYNSQGELLNTGMTQLGFIHSDTRRPCRVPDWFLKLVADKWTEE
;
A
#
# COMPACT_ATOMS: atom_id res chain seq x y z
N SER A 1 34.20 -29.02 -8.25
CA SER A 1 34.14 -27.93 -7.29
C SER A 1 33.51 -26.72 -7.95
N ALA A 2 32.23 -26.78 -8.17
CA ALA A 2 31.64 -25.68 -8.87
C ALA A 2 30.67 -24.94 -7.96
N ALA A 3 31.02 -23.74 -7.71
CA ALA A 3 30.16 -22.63 -8.07
C ALA A 3 28.81 -22.64 -7.35
N SER A 4 28.85 -22.49 -6.06
CA SER A 4 27.78 -21.77 -5.37
C SER A 4 27.97 -20.28 -5.74
N GLY A 5 27.53 -19.93 -6.95
CA GLY A 5 27.68 -18.60 -7.47
C GLY A 5 26.82 -17.55 -6.81
N PRO A 6 27.02 -16.27 -7.12
CA PRO A 6 26.32 -15.13 -6.56
C PRO A 6 24.79 -15.19 -6.68
N ALA A 7 24.27 -16.00 -7.59
CA ALA A 7 22.81 -16.14 -7.78
C ALA A 7 22.09 -16.83 -6.62
N VAL A 8 22.73 -17.74 -5.91
CA VAL A 8 22.12 -18.43 -4.76
C VAL A 8 22.09 -17.51 -3.53
N TYR A 9 23.11 -16.70 -3.40
CA TYR A 9 23.19 -15.71 -2.32
C TYR A 9 22.16 -14.59 -2.51
N GLN A 10 22.04 -14.09 -3.74
CA GLN A 10 21.03 -13.09 -4.09
C GLN A 10 19.60 -13.60 -3.91
N ARG A 11 19.34 -14.89 -4.22
CA ARG A 11 18.03 -15.51 -3.97
C ARG A 11 17.69 -15.59 -2.47
N LYS A 12 18.67 -15.87 -1.63
CA LYS A 12 18.47 -15.95 -0.19
C LYS A 12 18.20 -14.58 0.43
N GLU A 13 18.90 -13.53 -0.01
CA GLU A 13 18.66 -12.16 0.45
C GLU A 13 17.32 -11.65 -0.03
N HIS A 14 16.97 -11.88 -1.29
CA HIS A 14 15.68 -11.49 -1.85
C HIS A 14 14.52 -12.17 -1.11
N TYR A 15 14.65 -13.45 -0.82
CA TYR A 15 13.67 -14.21 -0.05
C TYR A 15 13.56 -13.73 1.40
N ARG A 16 14.67 -13.29 1.99
CA ARG A 16 14.70 -12.72 3.35
C ARG A 16 13.99 -11.35 3.41
N ILE A 17 14.14 -10.52 2.36
CA ILE A 17 13.47 -9.22 2.23
C ILE A 17 11.96 -9.41 2.14
N TYR A 18 11.47 -10.37 1.36
CA TYR A 18 10.04 -10.66 1.23
C TYR A 18 9.41 -11.18 2.54
N ARG A 19 10.17 -11.84 3.40
CA ARG A 19 9.66 -12.33 4.69
C ARG A 19 9.52 -11.24 5.76
N THR A 20 10.07 -10.06 5.54
CA THR A 20 10.10 -8.99 6.54
C THR A 20 9.17 -7.83 6.22
N MET A 21 8.18 -8.03 5.34
CA MET A 21 7.20 -7.00 5.00
C MET A 21 5.86 -7.62 4.63
N ILE A 22 4.81 -6.80 4.76
CA ILE A 22 3.49 -7.14 4.22
C ILE A 22 3.37 -6.57 2.82
N THR A 23 2.88 -7.39 1.89
CA THR A 23 2.49 -6.96 0.55
C THR A 23 1.06 -7.39 0.26
N HIS A 24 0.34 -6.59 -0.50
CA HIS A 24 -1.01 -6.91 -0.93
C HIS A 24 -1.27 -6.28 -2.30
N ASP A 25 -1.85 -7.05 -3.21
CA ASP A 25 -2.15 -6.58 -4.57
C ASP A 25 -3.64 -6.33 -4.73
N THR A 26 -3.99 -5.17 -5.26
CA THR A 26 -5.36 -4.79 -5.58
C THR A 26 -5.47 -4.53 -7.08
N LYS A 27 -6.47 -5.10 -7.72
CA LYS A 27 -6.76 -4.87 -9.14
C LYS A 27 -7.73 -3.71 -9.30
N ILE A 28 -7.36 -2.76 -10.17
CA ILE A 28 -8.16 -1.58 -10.45
C ILE A 28 -8.31 -1.44 -11.95
N ARG A 29 -9.57 -1.32 -12.41
CA ARG A 29 -9.88 -0.98 -13.80
C ARG A 29 -9.92 0.52 -13.94
N VAL A 30 -9.18 1.08 -14.92
CA VAL A 30 -9.22 2.51 -15.23
C VAL A 30 -10.54 2.88 -15.86
N TRP A 31 -11.28 3.80 -15.26
CA TRP A 31 -12.52 4.34 -15.79
C TRP A 31 -12.25 5.53 -16.72
N TYR A 32 -13.15 5.78 -17.66
CA TYR A 32 -13.04 6.93 -18.56
C TYR A 32 -12.89 8.25 -17.79
N LYS A 33 -13.64 8.44 -16.72
CA LYS A 33 -13.55 9.64 -15.87
C LYS A 33 -12.19 9.85 -15.18
N HIS A 34 -11.34 8.83 -15.14
CA HIS A 34 -9.99 8.94 -14.58
C HIS A 34 -9.01 9.56 -15.59
N THR A 35 -9.39 9.66 -16.85
CA THR A 35 -8.52 10.16 -17.93
C THR A 35 -8.69 11.65 -18.15
N ASP A 36 -7.69 12.27 -18.75
CA ASP A 36 -7.67 13.69 -19.10
C ASP A 36 -7.59 13.90 -20.62
N GLN A 37 -7.44 15.15 -21.03
CA GLN A 37 -7.35 15.51 -22.45
C GLN A 37 -6.12 14.91 -23.14
N MET A 38 -5.08 14.54 -22.41
CA MET A 38 -3.90 13.87 -22.95
C MET A 38 -4.15 12.39 -23.25
N GLY A 39 -5.30 11.85 -22.87
CA GLY A 39 -5.71 10.48 -23.16
C GLY A 39 -5.23 9.45 -22.17
N PHE A 40 -4.65 9.84 -21.04
CA PHE A 40 -4.21 8.93 -20.00
C PHE A 40 -4.69 9.36 -18.61
N VAL A 41 -4.50 8.52 -17.63
CA VAL A 41 -4.96 8.74 -16.25
C VAL A 41 -4.37 10.02 -15.70
N HIS A 42 -5.25 10.91 -15.22
CA HIS A 42 -4.84 12.16 -14.57
C HIS A 42 -4.09 11.85 -13.28
N HIS A 43 -3.02 12.59 -13.04
CA HIS A 43 -2.11 12.34 -11.91
C HIS A 43 -2.80 12.27 -10.54
N SER A 44 -3.87 13.02 -10.33
CA SER A 44 -4.61 13.03 -9.05
C SER A 44 -5.28 11.71 -8.73
N ASN A 45 -5.59 10.88 -9.72
CA ASN A 45 -6.29 9.61 -9.51
C ASN A 45 -5.40 8.56 -8.82
N TYR A 46 -4.09 8.67 -8.91
CA TYR A 46 -3.18 7.72 -8.27
C TYR A 46 -3.30 7.75 -6.75
N ILE A 47 -3.57 8.91 -6.17
CA ILE A 47 -3.82 9.04 -4.72
C ILE A 47 -5.08 8.27 -4.32
N CYS A 48 -6.12 8.30 -5.15
CA CYS A 48 -7.33 7.49 -4.94
C CYS A 48 -7.03 5.98 -5.08
N TYR A 49 -6.18 5.60 -6.00
CA TYR A 49 -5.75 4.20 -6.15
C TYR A 49 -4.99 3.72 -4.91
N TYR A 50 -4.16 4.57 -4.31
CA TYR A 50 -3.47 4.25 -3.05
C TYR A 50 -4.46 4.02 -1.92
N GLU A 51 -5.48 4.87 -1.80
CA GLU A 51 -6.53 4.72 -0.80
C GLU A 51 -7.30 3.40 -0.98
N GLU A 52 -7.65 3.07 -2.21
CA GLU A 52 -8.33 1.81 -2.52
C GLU A 52 -7.48 0.60 -2.12
N ALA A 53 -6.17 0.65 -2.40
CA ALA A 53 -5.23 -0.41 -2.01
C ALA A 53 -5.11 -0.53 -0.48
N ARG A 54 -5.06 0.60 0.25
CA ARG A 54 -5.06 0.58 1.72
C ARG A 54 -6.33 -0.06 2.29
N SER A 55 -7.48 0.35 1.77
CA SER A 55 -8.78 -0.18 2.22
C SER A 55 -8.88 -1.68 1.96
N ASP A 56 -8.37 -2.13 0.83
CA ASP A 56 -8.37 -3.54 0.46
C ASP A 56 -7.43 -4.36 1.36
N LEU A 57 -6.24 -3.84 1.65
CA LEU A 57 -5.33 -4.45 2.61
C LEU A 57 -5.98 -4.58 3.98
N MET A 58 -6.61 -3.52 4.47
CA MET A 58 -7.26 -3.53 5.78
C MET A 58 -8.41 -4.52 5.84
N ARG A 59 -9.23 -4.61 4.79
CA ARG A 59 -10.26 -5.65 4.68
C ARG A 59 -9.68 -7.06 4.72
N SER A 60 -8.53 -7.27 4.08
CA SER A 60 -7.83 -8.56 4.11
C SER A 60 -7.36 -8.97 5.51
N MET A 61 -7.16 -7.99 6.39
CA MET A 61 -6.85 -8.20 7.81
C MET A 61 -8.10 -8.30 8.70
N GLY A 62 -9.29 -8.30 8.10
CA GLY A 62 -10.55 -8.37 8.83
C GLY A 62 -11.03 -7.03 9.40
N LEU A 63 -10.54 -5.91 8.87
CA LEU A 63 -10.84 -4.58 9.39
C LEU A 63 -11.46 -3.70 8.30
N SER A 64 -12.63 -3.11 8.59
CA SER A 64 -13.29 -2.13 7.72
C SER A 64 -13.18 -0.72 8.32
N TYR A 65 -13.52 0.31 7.52
CA TYR A 65 -13.65 1.67 8.02
C TYR A 65 -14.67 1.78 9.15
N ALA A 66 -15.79 1.06 9.04
CA ALA A 66 -16.80 1.03 10.08
C ALA A 66 -16.25 0.44 11.40
N ASP A 67 -15.38 -0.56 11.31
CA ASP A 67 -14.69 -1.11 12.48
C ASP A 67 -13.78 -0.08 13.13
N MET A 68 -13.05 0.69 12.34
CA MET A 68 -12.20 1.77 12.84
C MET A 68 -13.00 2.83 13.57
N GLU A 69 -14.11 3.27 12.99
CA GLU A 69 -15.02 4.24 13.64
C GLU A 69 -15.53 3.74 14.98
N ARG A 70 -16.00 2.48 15.03
CA ARG A 70 -16.48 1.89 16.29
C ARG A 70 -15.39 1.83 17.36
N LYS A 71 -14.13 1.64 16.95
CA LYS A 71 -12.99 1.61 17.85
C LYS A 71 -12.47 3.01 18.20
N GLY A 72 -13.05 4.06 17.60
CA GLY A 72 -12.76 5.44 17.92
C GLY A 72 -11.40 5.94 17.43
N ILE A 73 -10.85 5.36 16.35
CA ILE A 73 -9.56 5.73 15.78
C ILE A 73 -9.76 6.19 14.33
N ILE A 74 -9.11 7.29 14.00
CA ILE A 74 -9.01 7.83 12.63
C ILE A 74 -7.54 7.84 12.23
N MET A 75 -7.29 7.58 10.96
CA MET A 75 -5.93 7.58 10.40
C MET A 75 -5.82 8.69 9.34
N PRO A 76 -5.46 9.92 9.75
CA PRO A 76 -5.31 11.02 8.79
C PRO A 76 -4.05 10.87 7.95
N ILE A 77 -4.13 11.31 6.71
CA ILE A 77 -2.96 11.42 5.82
C ILE A 77 -2.10 12.60 6.28
N LEU A 78 -0.82 12.34 6.49
CA LEU A 78 0.17 13.35 6.86
C LEU A 78 1.07 13.73 5.70
N GLU A 79 1.34 12.78 4.79
CA GLU A 79 2.22 13.00 3.65
C GLU A 79 1.84 12.05 2.52
N VAL A 80 1.92 12.55 1.30
CA VAL A 80 1.76 11.77 0.07
C VAL A 80 2.89 12.11 -0.88
N GLN A 81 3.50 11.07 -1.46
CA GLN A 81 4.45 11.22 -2.56
C GLN A 81 4.00 10.31 -3.71
N SER A 82 4.19 10.79 -4.94
CA SER A 82 3.86 10.03 -6.14
C SER A 82 4.85 10.36 -7.24
N VAL A 83 5.40 9.34 -7.86
CA VAL A 83 6.36 9.47 -8.97
C VAL A 83 5.77 8.77 -10.19
N TYR A 84 5.68 9.50 -11.29
CA TYR A 84 5.02 9.07 -12.53
C TYR A 84 6.08 8.64 -13.53
N LYS A 85 6.06 7.37 -13.93
CA LYS A 85 7.06 6.78 -14.81
C LYS A 85 6.54 6.53 -16.21
N ARG A 86 5.32 5.99 -16.33
CA ARG A 86 4.65 5.67 -17.60
C ARG A 86 3.15 5.91 -17.46
N PRO A 87 2.45 6.29 -18.54
CA PRO A 87 1.01 6.53 -18.48
C PRO A 87 0.19 5.23 -18.36
N ALA A 88 -0.97 5.35 -17.74
CA ALA A 88 -2.03 4.37 -17.79
C ALA A 88 -3.18 4.91 -18.64
N PHE A 89 -3.95 4.05 -19.27
CA PHE A 89 -4.99 4.41 -20.23
C PHE A 89 -6.35 3.88 -19.79
N PHE A 90 -7.39 4.46 -20.41
CA PHE A 90 -8.75 3.98 -20.22
C PHE A 90 -8.84 2.46 -20.45
N ASP A 91 -9.58 1.80 -19.56
CA ASP A 91 -9.84 0.37 -19.58
C ASP A 91 -8.64 -0.53 -19.24
N ASP A 92 -7.48 0.04 -18.93
CA ASP A 92 -6.36 -0.74 -18.42
C ASP A 92 -6.73 -1.42 -17.09
N CYS A 93 -6.26 -2.62 -16.90
CA CYS A 93 -6.32 -3.30 -15.60
C CYS A 93 -5.00 -3.12 -14.87
N LEU A 94 -5.03 -2.31 -13.83
CA LEU A 94 -3.85 -2.00 -13.03
C LEU A 94 -3.73 -2.97 -11.84
N THR A 95 -2.50 -3.27 -11.47
CA THR A 95 -2.19 -3.89 -10.18
C THR A 95 -1.56 -2.83 -9.30
N VAL A 96 -2.20 -2.52 -8.18
CA VAL A 96 -1.65 -1.63 -7.17
C VAL A 96 -1.13 -2.51 -6.03
N ARG A 97 0.18 -2.56 -5.91
CA ARG A 97 0.85 -3.28 -4.82
C ARG A 97 1.13 -2.31 -3.69
N ILE A 98 0.58 -2.60 -2.52
CA ILE A 98 0.88 -1.88 -1.29
C ILE A 98 1.91 -2.68 -0.49
N LEU A 99 2.87 -1.96 0.09
CA LEU A 99 3.95 -2.54 0.89
C LEU A 99 3.99 -1.85 2.25
N LEU A 100 4.06 -2.66 3.29
CA LEU A 100 4.31 -2.21 4.66
C LEU A 100 5.61 -2.84 5.12
N ARG A 101 6.66 -2.03 5.23
CA ARG A 101 8.03 -2.49 5.52
C ARG A 101 8.38 -2.45 7.00
N GLU A 102 7.70 -1.62 7.76
CA GLU A 102 7.99 -1.38 9.17
C GLU A 102 6.72 -1.48 10.00
N MET A 103 6.87 -1.99 11.21
CA MET A 103 5.77 -2.01 12.17
C MET A 103 5.38 -0.57 12.52
N PRO A 104 4.08 -0.24 12.53
CA PRO A 104 3.65 1.10 12.90
C PRO A 104 3.94 1.43 14.36
N THR A 105 4.12 2.71 14.63
CA THR A 105 4.32 3.27 15.98
C THR A 105 3.36 4.44 16.20
N ALA A 106 3.84 5.69 16.17
CA ALA A 106 2.99 6.89 16.14
C ALA A 106 2.45 7.15 14.73
N ARG A 107 3.06 6.55 13.73
CA ARG A 107 2.72 6.68 12.31
C ARG A 107 2.81 5.34 11.62
N ILE A 108 2.11 5.23 10.48
CA ILE A 108 2.22 4.10 9.58
C ILE A 108 2.59 4.62 8.20
N ARG A 109 3.57 3.98 7.57
CA ARG A 109 4.05 4.33 6.25
C ARG A 109 3.76 3.20 5.27
N PHE A 110 3.02 3.49 4.22
CA PHE A 110 2.78 2.58 3.11
C PHE A 110 3.54 3.05 1.87
N GLU A 111 4.07 2.10 1.13
CA GLU A 111 4.62 2.31 -0.21
C GLU A 111 3.73 1.64 -1.23
N TYR A 112 3.75 2.13 -2.47
CA TYR A 112 2.90 1.64 -3.55
C TYR A 112 3.70 1.49 -4.82
N GLU A 113 3.37 0.44 -5.56
CA GLU A 113 3.85 0.22 -6.92
C GLU A 113 2.64 -0.05 -7.79
N VAL A 114 2.49 0.69 -8.89
CA VAL A 114 1.38 0.54 -9.82
C VAL A 114 1.90 -0.06 -11.12
N TYR A 115 1.36 -1.19 -11.50
CA TYR A 115 1.72 -1.94 -12.71
C TYR A 115 0.54 -2.03 -13.66
N ASN A 116 0.82 -2.03 -14.98
CA ASN A 116 -0.18 -2.40 -15.97
C ASN A 116 -0.25 -3.93 -16.15
N SER A 117 -1.14 -4.39 -17.04
CA SER A 117 -1.32 -5.83 -17.30
C SER A 117 -0.13 -6.50 -17.99
N GLN A 118 0.78 -5.71 -18.55
CA GLN A 118 2.04 -6.21 -19.12
C GLN A 118 3.17 -6.28 -18.09
N GLY A 119 2.90 -5.95 -16.83
CA GLY A 119 3.88 -5.96 -15.76
C GLY A 119 4.83 -4.76 -15.76
N GLU A 120 4.53 -3.72 -16.54
CA GLU A 120 5.33 -2.50 -16.55
C GLU A 120 5.02 -1.64 -15.33
N LEU A 121 6.06 -1.13 -14.67
CA LEU A 121 5.93 -0.20 -13.55
C LEU A 121 5.58 1.18 -14.05
N LEU A 122 4.36 1.65 -13.72
CA LEU A 122 3.84 2.93 -14.18
C LEU A 122 4.06 4.06 -13.19
N ASN A 123 4.03 3.74 -11.89
CA ASN A 123 4.02 4.74 -10.83
C ASN A 123 4.52 4.11 -9.54
N THR A 124 5.20 4.90 -8.73
CA THR A 124 5.53 4.54 -7.35
C THR A 124 5.02 5.64 -6.42
N GLY A 125 4.64 5.26 -5.22
CA GLY A 125 4.10 6.20 -4.26
C GLY A 125 4.40 5.85 -2.82
N MET A 126 4.08 6.79 -1.95
CA MET A 126 4.18 6.64 -0.50
C MET A 126 3.08 7.45 0.16
N THR A 127 2.49 6.91 1.20
CA THR A 127 1.64 7.65 2.12
C THR A 127 2.12 7.41 3.54
N GLN A 128 2.08 8.47 4.33
CA GLN A 128 2.29 8.40 5.77
C GLN A 128 1.03 8.87 6.47
N LEU A 129 0.51 8.05 7.39
CA LEU A 129 -0.69 8.34 8.16
C LEU A 129 -0.35 8.37 9.64
N GLY A 130 -1.11 9.19 10.37
CA GLY A 130 -1.07 9.19 11.83
C GLY A 130 -2.23 8.39 12.41
N PHE A 131 -2.32 8.41 13.72
CA PHE A 131 -3.45 7.86 14.49
C PHE A 131 -3.97 8.95 15.41
N ILE A 132 -5.28 9.19 15.40
CA ILE A 132 -5.92 10.12 16.30
C ILE A 132 -7.18 9.50 16.90
N HIS A 133 -7.52 9.93 18.12
CA HIS A 133 -8.80 9.59 18.73
C HIS A 133 -9.92 10.38 18.03
N SER A 134 -10.98 9.70 17.61
CA SER A 134 -12.07 10.32 16.85
C SER A 134 -12.87 11.34 17.66
N ASP A 135 -12.98 11.14 18.96
CA ASP A 135 -13.72 12.03 19.89
C ASP A 135 -12.94 13.30 20.25
N THR A 136 -11.70 13.14 20.73
CA THR A 136 -10.86 14.26 21.17
C THR A 136 -10.06 14.92 20.07
N ARG A 137 -9.90 14.27 18.93
CA ARG A 137 -9.01 14.67 17.83
C ARG A 137 -7.54 14.75 18.22
N ARG A 138 -7.15 14.14 19.32
CA ARG A 138 -5.77 14.11 19.79
C ARG A 138 -4.99 12.97 19.17
N PRO A 139 -3.73 13.22 18.80
CA PRO A 139 -2.83 12.15 18.32
C PRO A 139 -2.65 11.06 19.36
N CYS A 140 -2.49 9.84 18.89
CA CYS A 140 -2.14 8.70 19.72
C CYS A 140 -1.15 7.80 18.96
N ARG A 141 -0.59 6.84 19.67
CA ARG A 141 0.21 5.79 19.05
C ARG A 141 -0.69 4.75 18.41
N VAL A 142 -0.13 3.90 17.57
CA VAL A 142 -0.85 2.75 17.01
C VAL A 142 -1.54 1.99 18.14
N PRO A 143 -2.86 1.73 18.02
CA PRO A 143 -3.56 0.93 19.02
C PRO A 143 -3.07 -0.50 19.06
N ASP A 144 -3.06 -1.13 20.25
CA ASP A 144 -2.58 -2.50 20.42
C ASP A 144 -3.34 -3.50 19.53
N TRP A 145 -4.65 -3.33 19.39
CA TRP A 145 -5.47 -4.21 18.54
C TRP A 145 -5.10 -4.11 17.05
N PHE A 146 -4.71 -2.91 16.57
CA PHE A 146 -4.25 -2.71 15.20
C PHE A 146 -2.86 -3.34 15.02
N LEU A 147 -1.96 -3.09 15.96
CA LEU A 147 -0.61 -3.65 15.95
C LEU A 147 -0.66 -5.18 15.92
N LYS A 148 -1.59 -5.78 16.64
CA LYS A 148 -1.80 -7.24 16.64
C LYS A 148 -2.23 -7.75 15.28
N LEU A 149 -3.16 -7.07 14.60
CA LEU A 149 -3.60 -7.44 13.26
C LEU A 149 -2.44 -7.39 12.25
N VAL A 150 -1.61 -6.35 12.33
CA VAL A 150 -0.42 -6.23 11.50
C VAL A 150 0.58 -7.34 11.79
N ALA A 151 0.83 -7.63 13.06
CA ALA A 151 1.75 -8.69 13.47
C ALA A 151 1.28 -10.07 13.01
N ASP A 152 -0.01 -10.36 13.13
CA ASP A 152 -0.60 -11.62 12.66
C ASP A 152 -0.45 -11.79 11.14
N LYS A 153 -0.71 -10.74 10.38
CA LYS A 153 -0.51 -10.73 8.92
C LYS A 153 0.97 -10.90 8.54
N TRP A 154 1.84 -10.30 9.31
CA TRP A 154 3.29 -10.37 9.09
C TRP A 154 3.85 -11.78 9.26
N THR A 155 3.31 -12.52 10.21
CA THR A 155 3.77 -13.89 10.50
C THR A 155 3.23 -14.93 9.53
N GLU A 156 2.12 -14.66 8.86
CA GLU A 156 1.51 -15.55 7.85
C GLU A 156 2.29 -15.55 6.52
N GLU A 157 3.11 -14.57 6.28
CA GLU A 157 3.93 -14.44 5.07
C GLU A 157 5.37 -14.93 5.28
#